data_5ec132f57fd184d44e9eac18ee5213cf
#
_entry.id   5ec132f57fd184d44e9eac18ee5213cf
#
_cell.length_a   1.000
_cell.length_b   1.000
_cell.length_c   1.000
_cell.angle_alpha   90.00
_cell.angle_beta   90.00
_cell.angle_gamma   90.00
#
_symmetry.space_group_name_H-M   'P 1'
#
loop_
_entity.id
_entity.type
_entity.pdbx_description
1 polymer ?
#
loop_
_entity_poly.entity_id
_entity_poly.type
_entity_poly.pdbx_seq_one_letter_code
_entity_poly.pdbx_strand_id
1 'polypeptide(L)'
;MENSHNYDGKFSLDIPIFKKTYDFLKEFYIFELDFPKKDRYTLGQRCEEYILKILEGIMLAAQTSKSHKPPILESVSNKLDMLKVFIRLASDVDALSDARYIVCQNHIQEIGKMLGGWIRSTRE
;
A
#
# COMPACT_ATOMS: atom_id res chain seq x y z
N MET A 1 22.52 -19.12 -1.99
CA MET A 1 21.31 -19.19 -1.21
C MET A 1 21.32 -18.25 -0.04
N GLU A 2 22.34 -18.29 0.78
CA GLU A 2 22.39 -17.37 1.91
C GLU A 2 22.30 -15.94 1.48
N ASN A 3 22.93 -15.62 0.37
CA ASN A 3 22.87 -14.25 -0.14
C ASN A 3 21.44 -13.84 -0.41
N SER A 4 20.67 -14.77 -0.95
CA SER A 4 19.27 -14.51 -1.19
C SER A 4 18.51 -14.21 0.08
N HIS A 5 18.80 -14.98 1.13
CA HIS A 5 18.14 -14.77 2.39
C HIS A 5 18.37 -13.38 2.93
N ASN A 6 19.62 -12.96 3.02
CA ASN A 6 19.96 -11.66 3.55
C ASN A 6 19.36 -10.56 2.72
N TYR A 7 19.40 -10.76 1.44
CA TYR A 7 18.91 -9.81 0.49
C TYR A 7 17.40 -9.64 0.65
N ASP A 8 16.69 -10.75 0.70
CA ASP A 8 15.23 -10.72 0.84
C ASP A 8 14.80 -10.09 2.15
N GLY A 9 15.53 -10.36 3.23
CA GLY A 9 15.23 -9.75 4.50
C GLY A 9 15.33 -8.25 4.45
N LYS A 10 16.35 -7.74 3.76
CA LYS A 10 16.50 -6.30 3.59
C LYS A 10 15.37 -5.69 2.78
N PHE A 11 14.98 -6.36 1.71
CA PHE A 11 13.91 -5.82 0.90
C PHE A 11 12.62 -5.79 1.64
N SER A 12 12.34 -6.84 2.38
CA SER A 12 10.99 -7.03 2.85
C SER A 12 10.65 -6.12 4.01
N LEU A 13 11.34 -6.24 5.13
CA LEU A 13 10.86 -5.61 6.35
C LEU A 13 11.70 -4.43 6.81
N ASP A 14 12.92 -4.31 6.30
CA ASP A 14 13.81 -3.24 6.74
C ASP A 14 13.56 -1.91 6.06
N ILE A 15 12.78 -1.91 4.97
CA ILE A 15 12.43 -0.68 4.28
C ILE A 15 11.15 -0.13 4.91
N PRO A 16 11.21 1.07 5.50
CA PRO A 16 10.06 1.59 6.27
C PRO A 16 8.74 1.64 5.49
N ILE A 17 8.79 2.05 4.22
CA ILE A 17 7.57 2.14 3.43
C ILE A 17 7.00 0.75 3.14
N PHE A 18 7.86 -0.26 2.98
CA PHE A 18 7.40 -1.62 2.80
C PHE A 18 6.68 -2.10 4.06
N LYS A 19 7.33 -1.91 5.20
CA LYS A 19 6.74 -2.34 6.47
C LYS A 19 5.40 -1.67 6.72
N LYS A 20 5.32 -0.37 6.44
CA LYS A 20 4.08 0.37 6.63
C LYS A 20 2.95 -0.18 5.76
N THR A 21 3.26 -0.48 4.52
CA THR A 21 2.28 -1.02 3.57
C THR A 21 1.88 -2.44 3.96
N TYR A 22 2.85 -3.24 4.39
CA TYR A 22 2.60 -4.60 4.84
C TYR A 22 1.68 -4.61 6.06
N ASP A 23 1.95 -3.73 7.03
CA ASP A 23 1.12 -3.63 8.23
C ASP A 23 -0.30 -3.19 7.86
N PHE A 24 -0.43 -2.28 6.89
CA PHE A 24 -1.74 -1.87 6.41
C PHE A 24 -2.48 -3.05 5.78
N LEU A 25 -1.80 -3.83 4.96
CA LEU A 25 -2.41 -5.00 4.33
C LEU A 25 -2.95 -5.98 5.39
N LYS A 26 -2.16 -6.24 6.43
CA LYS A 26 -2.59 -7.15 7.50
C LYS A 26 -3.82 -6.62 8.22
N GLU A 27 -3.83 -5.33 8.50
CA GLU A 27 -4.95 -4.72 9.21
C GLU A 27 -6.19 -4.69 8.34
N PHE A 28 -6.03 -4.37 7.07
CA PHE A 28 -7.16 -4.34 6.14
C PHE A 28 -7.75 -5.73 5.95
N TYR A 29 -6.91 -6.74 5.95
CA TYR A 29 -7.36 -8.13 5.86
C TYR A 29 -8.37 -8.43 6.96
N ILE A 30 -8.11 -7.94 8.18
CA ILE A 30 -9.02 -8.12 9.32
C ILE A 30 -10.29 -7.32 9.11
N PHE A 31 -10.16 -6.05 8.68
CA PHE A 31 -11.32 -5.19 8.45
C PHE A 31 -12.26 -5.78 7.40
N GLU A 32 -11.67 -6.36 6.36
CA GLU A 32 -12.44 -6.91 5.24
C GLU A 32 -13.35 -8.06 5.67
N LEU A 33 -12.97 -8.79 6.70
CA LEU A 33 -13.80 -9.87 7.21
C LEU A 33 -15.17 -9.40 7.66
N ASP A 34 -15.28 -8.15 8.08
CA ASP A 34 -16.53 -7.59 8.57
C ASP A 34 -17.31 -6.83 7.49
N PHE A 35 -16.81 -6.78 6.27
CA PHE A 35 -17.57 -6.18 5.18
C PHE A 35 -18.82 -7.00 4.92
N PRO A 36 -19.96 -6.34 4.59
CA PRO A 36 -21.12 -7.08 4.11
C PRO A 36 -20.72 -7.98 2.96
N LYS A 37 -21.37 -9.11 2.85
CA LYS A 37 -20.96 -10.14 1.88
C LYS A 37 -20.85 -9.61 0.46
N LYS A 38 -21.83 -8.80 0.06
CA LYS A 38 -21.82 -8.26 -1.31
C LYS A 38 -20.65 -7.33 -1.57
N ASP A 39 -20.18 -6.65 -0.53
CA ASP A 39 -19.07 -5.69 -0.66
C ASP A 39 -17.72 -6.36 -0.48
N ARG A 40 -17.68 -7.48 0.24
CA ARG A 40 -16.43 -8.20 0.50
C ARG A 40 -15.77 -8.67 -0.80
N TYR A 41 -16.56 -9.23 -1.70
CA TYR A 41 -16.04 -9.82 -2.92
C TYR A 41 -16.02 -8.85 -4.10
N THR A 42 -16.38 -7.60 -3.87
CA THR A 42 -16.29 -6.55 -4.87
C THR A 42 -15.34 -5.47 -4.37
N LEU A 43 -15.86 -4.53 -3.58
CA LEU A 43 -15.10 -3.39 -3.09
C LEU A 43 -13.97 -3.79 -2.17
N GLY A 44 -14.21 -4.71 -1.24
CA GLY A 44 -13.18 -5.19 -0.33
C GLY A 44 -12.02 -5.83 -1.09
N GLN A 45 -12.34 -6.65 -2.07
CA GLN A 45 -11.33 -7.32 -2.87
C GLN A 45 -10.53 -6.31 -3.70
N ARG A 46 -11.18 -5.25 -4.20
CA ARG A 46 -10.50 -4.18 -4.92
C ARG A 46 -9.50 -3.46 -4.03
N CYS A 47 -9.91 -3.12 -2.82
CA CYS A 47 -9.02 -2.46 -1.88
C CYS A 47 -7.79 -3.34 -1.59
N GLU A 48 -8.04 -4.59 -1.29
CA GLU A 48 -6.97 -5.55 -1.01
C GLU A 48 -6.00 -5.65 -2.20
N GLU A 49 -6.55 -5.76 -3.40
CA GLU A 49 -5.77 -5.87 -4.63
C GLU A 49 -4.87 -4.66 -4.82
N TYR A 50 -5.39 -3.46 -4.54
CA TYR A 50 -4.60 -2.24 -4.71
C TYR A 50 -3.50 -2.11 -3.67
N ILE A 51 -3.77 -2.52 -2.42
CA ILE A 51 -2.71 -2.53 -1.41
C ILE A 51 -1.60 -3.50 -1.83
N LEU A 52 -1.97 -4.67 -2.37
CA LEU A 52 -0.99 -5.64 -2.87
C LEU A 52 -0.17 -5.05 -4.02
N LYS A 53 -0.81 -4.36 -4.96
CA LYS A 53 -0.10 -3.75 -6.09
C LYS A 53 0.85 -2.66 -5.62
N ILE A 54 0.45 -1.88 -4.63
CA ILE A 54 1.32 -0.86 -4.04
C ILE A 54 2.55 -1.54 -3.44
N LEU A 55 2.34 -2.61 -2.70
CA LEU A 55 3.42 -3.37 -2.09
C LEU A 55 4.39 -3.92 -3.15
N GLU A 56 3.84 -4.49 -4.22
CA GLU A 56 4.64 -5.02 -5.32
C GLU A 56 5.46 -3.93 -5.99
N GLY A 57 4.84 -2.77 -6.19
CA GLY A 57 5.54 -1.64 -6.82
C GLY A 57 6.68 -1.13 -5.96
N ILE A 58 6.48 -1.09 -4.63
CA ILE A 58 7.53 -0.69 -3.70
C ILE A 58 8.70 -1.65 -3.79
N MET A 59 8.43 -2.95 -3.83
CA MET A 59 9.47 -3.96 -3.96
C MET A 59 10.22 -3.81 -5.28
N LEU A 60 9.50 -3.59 -6.35
CA LEU A 60 10.12 -3.42 -7.66
C LEU A 60 11.02 -2.19 -7.67
N ALA A 61 10.53 -1.07 -7.13
CA ALA A 61 11.32 0.16 -7.09
C ALA A 61 12.58 -0.02 -6.25
N ALA A 62 12.48 -0.77 -5.15
CA ALA A 62 13.63 -1.00 -4.29
C ALA A 62 14.75 -1.77 -4.99
N GLN A 63 14.40 -2.58 -5.98
CA GLN A 63 15.36 -3.39 -6.73
C GLN A 63 15.82 -2.73 -8.02
N THR A 64 15.30 -1.56 -8.32
CA THR A 64 15.54 -0.88 -9.59
C THR A 64 16.56 0.23 -9.39
N SER A 65 17.37 0.51 -10.40
CA SER A 65 18.36 1.58 -10.31
C SER A 65 17.68 2.93 -10.13
N LYS A 66 18.39 3.88 -9.52
CA LYS A 66 17.83 5.17 -9.16
C LYS A 66 17.19 5.88 -10.37
N SER A 67 17.85 5.83 -11.52
CA SER A 67 17.37 6.53 -12.71
C SER A 67 16.09 5.93 -13.28
N HIS A 68 15.78 4.68 -12.96
CA HIS A 68 14.60 3.99 -13.46
C HIS A 68 13.47 3.89 -12.42
N LYS A 69 13.69 4.41 -11.21
CA LYS A 69 12.66 4.37 -10.18
C LYS A 69 11.48 5.30 -10.44
N PRO A 70 11.66 6.52 -10.99
CA PRO A 70 10.55 7.48 -11.04
C PRO A 70 9.25 6.97 -11.66
N PRO A 71 9.24 6.33 -12.82
CA PRO A 71 7.96 5.86 -13.38
C PRO A 71 7.32 4.77 -12.51
N ILE A 72 8.12 3.94 -11.86
CA ILE A 72 7.59 2.90 -10.97
C ILE A 72 6.93 3.55 -9.76
N LEU A 73 7.61 4.51 -9.15
CA LEU A 73 7.08 5.18 -7.96
C LEU A 73 5.85 6.02 -8.29
N GLU A 74 5.82 6.63 -9.47
CA GLU A 74 4.63 7.36 -9.89
C GLU A 74 3.45 6.43 -10.10
N SER A 75 3.68 5.25 -10.63
CA SER A 75 2.64 4.25 -10.75
C SER A 75 2.10 3.84 -9.38
N VAL A 76 3.00 3.67 -8.40
CA VAL A 76 2.59 3.38 -7.02
C VAL A 76 1.74 4.52 -6.47
N SER A 77 2.16 5.75 -6.73
CA SER A 77 1.43 6.94 -6.27
C SER A 77 0.01 6.98 -6.85
N ASN A 78 -0.13 6.66 -8.13
CA ASN A 78 -1.43 6.62 -8.77
C ASN A 78 -2.33 5.56 -8.15
N LYS A 79 -1.77 4.40 -7.82
CA LYS A 79 -2.53 3.34 -7.17
C LYS A 79 -2.94 3.72 -5.77
N LEU A 80 -2.09 4.45 -5.07
CA LEU A 80 -2.42 4.94 -3.74
C LEU A 80 -3.58 5.94 -3.81
N ASP A 81 -3.58 6.82 -4.80
CA ASP A 81 -4.67 7.76 -5.00
C ASP A 81 -5.98 7.02 -5.29
N MET A 82 -5.92 5.99 -6.10
CA MET A 82 -7.11 5.21 -6.40
C MET A 82 -7.61 4.46 -5.17
N LEU A 83 -6.69 3.96 -4.36
CA LEU A 83 -7.04 3.30 -3.12
C LEU A 83 -7.79 4.24 -2.17
N LYS A 84 -7.39 5.51 -2.13
CA LYS A 84 -8.10 6.52 -1.33
C LYS A 84 -9.58 6.58 -1.72
N VAL A 85 -9.85 6.54 -3.01
CA VAL A 85 -11.23 6.58 -3.52
C VAL A 85 -12.00 5.34 -3.06
N PHE A 86 -11.40 4.17 -3.18
CA PHE A 86 -12.06 2.93 -2.78
C PHE A 86 -12.33 2.88 -1.28
N ILE A 87 -11.37 3.34 -0.47
CA ILE A 87 -11.55 3.38 0.99
C ILE A 87 -12.66 4.38 1.35
N ARG A 88 -12.71 5.52 0.68
CA ARG A 88 -13.79 6.48 0.87
C ARG A 88 -15.14 5.87 0.52
N LEU A 89 -15.19 5.16 -0.59
CA LEU A 89 -16.42 4.49 -1.01
C LEU A 89 -16.85 3.46 0.04
N ALA A 90 -15.90 2.70 0.55
CA ALA A 90 -16.20 1.70 1.58
C ALA A 90 -16.82 2.36 2.81
N SER A 91 -16.36 3.53 3.19
CA SER A 91 -16.94 4.29 4.28
C SER A 91 -18.35 4.79 3.91
N ASP A 92 -18.50 5.33 2.72
CA ASP A 92 -19.78 5.91 2.28
C ASP A 92 -20.90 4.88 2.20
N VAL A 93 -20.58 3.62 1.87
CA VAL A 93 -21.57 2.55 1.80
C VAL A 93 -21.65 1.74 3.10
N ASP A 94 -21.01 2.21 4.15
CA ASP A 94 -21.02 1.60 5.48
C ASP A 94 -20.37 0.21 5.54
N ALA A 95 -19.47 -0.09 4.61
CA ALA A 95 -18.68 -1.31 4.68
C ALA A 95 -17.54 -1.18 5.68
N LEU A 96 -17.04 0.05 5.89
CA LEU A 96 -16.06 0.37 6.93
C LEU A 96 -16.70 1.28 7.96
N SER A 97 -16.48 1.00 9.24
CA SER A 97 -16.88 1.92 10.30
C SER A 97 -16.05 3.21 10.23
N ASP A 98 -16.56 4.26 10.87
CA ASP A 98 -15.81 5.53 10.91
C ASP A 98 -14.43 5.36 11.53
N ALA A 99 -14.35 4.57 12.60
CA ALA A 99 -13.07 4.34 13.28
C ALA A 99 -12.07 3.64 12.36
N ARG A 100 -12.54 2.62 11.64
CA ARG A 100 -11.66 1.87 10.74
C ARG A 100 -11.28 2.69 9.50
N TYR A 101 -12.19 3.54 9.05
CA TYR A 101 -11.89 4.46 7.96
C TYR A 101 -10.73 5.38 8.34
N ILE A 102 -10.75 5.92 9.55
CA ILE A 102 -9.67 6.79 10.03
C ILE A 102 -8.36 6.04 10.09
N VAL A 103 -8.38 4.79 10.55
CA VAL A 103 -7.17 3.96 10.57
C VAL A 103 -6.60 3.80 9.16
N CYS A 104 -7.46 3.48 8.19
CA CYS A 104 -7.03 3.34 6.80
C CYS A 104 -6.45 4.64 6.26
N GLN A 105 -7.10 5.77 6.53
CA GLN A 105 -6.61 7.07 6.10
C GLN A 105 -5.23 7.38 6.66
N ASN A 106 -5.02 7.06 7.93
CA ASN A 106 -3.72 7.29 8.56
C ASN A 106 -2.62 6.50 7.88
N HIS A 107 -2.89 5.23 7.58
CA HIS A 107 -1.93 4.41 6.83
C HIS A 107 -1.62 5.01 5.47
N ILE A 108 -2.67 5.40 4.74
CA ILE A 108 -2.51 5.94 3.38
C ILE A 108 -1.71 7.24 3.42
N GLN A 109 -1.99 8.10 4.40
CA GLN A 109 -1.25 9.36 4.53
C GLN A 109 0.22 9.13 4.81
N GLU A 110 0.55 8.20 5.69
CA GLU A 110 1.94 7.91 6.01
C GLU A 110 2.68 7.30 4.84
N ILE A 111 2.04 6.36 4.15
CA ILE A 111 2.61 5.77 2.95
C ILE A 111 2.85 6.87 1.91
N GLY A 112 1.89 7.77 1.75
CA GLY A 112 2.00 8.87 0.80
C GLY A 112 3.16 9.81 1.10
N LYS A 113 3.39 10.11 2.38
CA LYS A 113 4.53 10.94 2.77
C LYS A 113 5.85 10.27 2.45
N MET A 114 5.97 8.99 2.79
CA MET A 114 7.18 8.23 2.51
C MET A 114 7.43 8.13 1.01
N LEU A 115 6.37 7.89 0.26
CA LEU A 115 6.46 7.77 -1.18
C LEU A 115 6.90 9.10 -1.81
N GLY A 116 6.31 10.21 -1.36
CA GLY A 116 6.69 11.53 -1.85
C GLY A 116 8.15 11.85 -1.58
N GLY A 117 8.63 11.50 -0.38
CA GLY A 117 10.04 11.66 -0.06
C GLY A 117 10.95 10.83 -0.95
N TRP A 118 10.54 9.60 -1.21
CA TRP A 118 11.32 8.71 -2.07
C TRP A 118 11.38 9.25 -3.50
N ILE A 119 10.23 9.68 -4.02
CA ILE A 119 10.19 10.26 -5.37
C ILE A 119 11.13 11.46 -5.48
N ARG A 120 11.09 12.35 -4.49
CA ARG A 120 11.98 13.52 -4.50
C ARG A 120 13.44 13.11 -4.49
N SER A 121 13.79 12.09 -3.72
CA SER A 121 15.18 11.65 -3.63
C SER A 121 15.70 11.10 -4.95
N THR A 122 14.83 10.62 -5.82
CA THR A 122 15.27 10.10 -7.13
C THR A 122 15.67 11.20 -8.09
N ARG A 123 15.32 12.44 -7.79
CA ARG A 123 15.63 13.59 -8.64
C ARG A 123 16.94 14.28 -8.23
N GLU A 124 17.52 13.86 -7.15
CA GLU A 124 18.82 14.41 -6.66
C GLU A 124 20.03 13.64 -7.22
#